data_70b9c0b0576e4abd225032958a8f3c1f
#
_entry.id   70b9c0b0576e4abd225032958a8f3c1f
#
_cell.length_a   1.000
_cell.length_b   1.000
_cell.length_c   1.000
_cell.angle_alpha   90.00
_cell.angle_beta   90.00
_cell.angle_gamma   90.00
#
_symmetry.space_group_name_H-M   'P 1'
#
loop_
_entity.id
_entity.type
_entity.pdbx_description
1 polymer ?
#
loop_
_entity_poly.entity_id
_entity_poly.type
_entity_poly.pdbx_seq_one_letter_code
_entity_poly.pdbx_strand_id
1 'polypeptide(L)'
;MVGLITYVPHDEDTYTFLIYEIIEQMLSVKVDQKIYGCLEELCEGEVTPERIMTLSNEEIRSIGNSASKVKCIRCVTDAALCGDLSFEDMHKLSDSEVMQSLTKIHDIGNWTAKMFLMFVLDRPDALPVEDGAFLQTCCWVNKTDDSDEKTVYQKCKKWKLYSSIELVFSIEHWMLE
;
A
#
# COMPACT_ATOMS: atom_id res chain seq x y z
N MET A 1 -4.57 29.83 -4.77
CA MET A 1 -3.72 29.41 -5.92
C MET A 1 -3.39 27.95 -5.63
N VAL A 2 -4.02 27.02 -6.32
CA VAL A 2 -3.75 25.58 -6.14
C VAL A 2 -2.37 25.32 -6.72
N GLY A 3 -1.41 24.94 -5.88
CA GLY A 3 -0.07 24.57 -6.32
C GLY A 3 -0.15 23.37 -7.28
N LEU A 4 0.83 23.26 -8.17
CA LEU A 4 1.00 22.06 -8.99
C LEU A 4 1.42 20.94 -8.03
N ILE A 5 0.53 19.99 -7.76
CA ILE A 5 0.90 18.75 -7.07
C ILE A 5 1.56 17.88 -8.14
N THR A 6 2.81 17.58 -7.93
CA THR A 6 3.53 16.67 -8.81
C THR A 6 3.45 15.30 -8.19
N TYR A 7 2.62 14.42 -8.74
CA TYR A 7 2.70 13.00 -8.43
C TYR A 7 4.07 12.51 -8.91
N VAL A 8 4.88 12.06 -7.99
CA VAL A 8 6.14 11.38 -8.29
C VAL A 8 5.84 9.89 -8.22
N PRO A 9 5.88 9.17 -9.36
CA PRO A 9 5.75 7.72 -9.33
C PRO A 9 6.80 7.16 -8.37
N HIS A 10 6.43 6.18 -7.55
CA HIS A 10 7.41 5.45 -6.77
C HIS A 10 8.38 4.74 -7.72
N ASP A 11 9.65 5.14 -7.68
CA ASP A 11 10.74 4.53 -8.47
C ASP A 11 11.21 3.21 -7.83
N GLU A 12 10.50 2.77 -6.79
CA GLU A 12 10.83 1.56 -6.04
C GLU A 12 10.29 0.32 -6.74
N ASP A 13 11.06 -0.74 -6.66
CA ASP A 13 10.66 -2.07 -7.12
C ASP A 13 9.34 -2.50 -6.45
N THR A 14 8.47 -3.09 -7.21
CA THR A 14 7.12 -3.55 -6.83
C THR A 14 7.10 -4.43 -5.57
N TYR A 15 8.13 -5.29 -5.42
CA TYR A 15 8.30 -6.13 -4.24
C TYR A 15 8.64 -5.28 -3.00
N THR A 16 9.60 -4.38 -3.14
CA THR A 16 10.07 -3.45 -2.11
C THR A 16 8.91 -2.63 -1.54
N PHE A 17 8.07 -2.07 -2.42
CA PHE A 17 6.87 -1.34 -2.01
C PHE A 17 5.93 -2.20 -1.17
N LEU A 18 5.66 -3.44 -1.59
CA LEU A 18 4.74 -4.31 -0.84
C LEU A 18 5.31 -4.68 0.55
N ILE A 19 6.61 -4.88 0.67
CA ILE A 19 7.27 -5.08 1.97
C ILE A 19 7.15 -3.84 2.85
N TYR A 20 7.32 -2.65 2.28
CA TYR A 20 7.14 -1.38 3.01
C TYR A 20 5.70 -1.23 3.52
N GLU A 21 4.70 -1.45 2.68
CA GLU A 21 3.27 -1.42 3.04
C GLU A 21 2.91 -2.38 4.18
N ILE A 22 3.53 -3.58 4.22
CA ILE A 22 3.34 -4.53 5.32
C ILE A 22 3.93 -3.97 6.62
N ILE A 23 5.08 -3.30 6.54
CA ILE A 23 5.76 -2.74 7.71
C ILE A 23 4.99 -1.54 8.28
N GLU A 24 4.48 -0.66 7.43
CA GLU A 24 3.82 0.57 7.88
C GLU A 24 2.46 0.34 8.54
N GLN A 25 1.77 -0.77 8.24
CA GLN A 25 0.45 -1.06 8.82
C GLN A 25 0.39 -0.78 10.32
N MET A 26 -0.56 0.09 10.73
CA MET A 26 -0.80 0.46 12.13
C MET A 26 0.38 1.14 12.84
N LEU A 27 1.31 1.74 12.11
CA LEU A 27 2.43 2.49 12.64
C LEU A 27 2.33 3.98 12.26
N SER A 28 3.12 4.81 12.92
CA SER A 28 3.31 6.21 12.50
C SER A 28 4.49 6.29 11.53
N VAL A 29 4.45 7.26 10.61
CA VAL A 29 5.47 7.48 9.56
C VAL A 29 6.91 7.47 10.09
N LYS A 30 7.17 7.99 11.31
CA LYS A 30 8.50 7.97 11.90
C LYS A 30 8.97 6.60 12.36
N VAL A 31 8.02 5.74 12.76
CA VAL A 31 8.33 4.40 13.27
C VAL A 31 8.52 3.43 12.12
N ASP A 32 7.66 3.49 11.10
CA ASP A 32 7.75 2.63 9.92
C ASP A 32 9.05 2.88 9.14
N GLN A 33 9.39 4.15 8.85
CA GLN A 33 10.64 4.53 8.20
C GLN A 33 11.87 4.01 8.94
N LYS A 34 11.84 4.04 10.29
CA LYS A 34 12.94 3.50 11.09
C LYS A 34 13.05 1.99 10.98
N ILE A 35 11.91 1.27 11.05
CA ILE A 35 11.89 -0.20 10.94
C ILE A 35 12.33 -0.62 9.54
N TYR A 36 11.83 0.07 8.50
CA TYR A 36 12.19 -0.20 7.13
C TYR A 36 13.68 0.06 6.87
N GLY A 37 14.24 1.18 7.33
CA GLY A 37 15.68 1.45 7.24
C GLY A 37 16.54 0.40 7.93
N CYS A 38 16.11 -0.14 9.08
CA CYS A 38 16.80 -1.28 9.70
C CYS A 38 16.71 -2.56 8.84
N LEU A 39 15.58 -2.78 8.14
CA LEU A 39 15.46 -3.90 7.22
C LEU A 39 16.39 -3.75 6.00
N GLU A 40 16.49 -2.54 5.45
CA GLU A 40 17.45 -2.24 4.37
C GLU A 40 18.88 -2.52 4.82
N GLU A 41 19.28 -2.10 6.03
CA GLU A 41 20.60 -2.41 6.58
C GLU A 41 20.85 -3.92 6.71
N LEU A 42 19.87 -4.70 7.18
CA LEU A 42 19.95 -6.16 7.26
C LEU A 42 20.06 -6.80 5.86
N CYS A 43 19.45 -6.20 4.86
CA CYS A 43 19.49 -6.62 3.46
C CYS A 43 20.70 -6.01 2.67
N GLU A 44 21.68 -5.43 3.35
CA GLU A 44 22.87 -4.82 2.71
C GLU A 44 22.51 -3.72 1.70
N GLY A 45 21.43 -2.98 1.94
CA GLY A 45 20.97 -1.85 1.13
C GLY A 45 19.95 -2.18 0.05
N GLU A 46 19.63 -3.46 -0.19
CA GLU A 46 18.68 -3.88 -1.24
C GLU A 46 17.65 -4.88 -0.69
N VAL A 47 16.41 -4.47 -0.54
CA VAL A 47 15.32 -5.34 -0.06
C VAL A 47 14.80 -6.19 -1.21
N THR A 48 15.42 -7.34 -1.46
CA THR A 48 15.00 -8.30 -2.48
C THR A 48 14.50 -9.60 -1.86
N PRO A 49 13.71 -10.42 -2.59
CA PRO A 49 13.27 -11.72 -2.10
C PRO A 49 14.43 -12.61 -1.64
N GLU A 50 15.52 -12.62 -2.40
CA GLU A 50 16.71 -13.41 -2.09
C GLU A 50 17.38 -12.96 -0.80
N ARG A 51 17.51 -11.64 -0.59
CA ARG A 51 18.10 -11.08 0.63
C ARG A 51 17.21 -11.38 1.85
N ILE A 52 15.93 -11.16 1.75
CA ILE A 52 14.97 -11.50 2.83
C ILE A 52 15.07 -12.99 3.21
N MET A 53 15.24 -13.90 2.24
CA MET A 53 15.37 -15.33 2.53
C MET A 53 16.65 -15.68 3.30
N THR A 54 17.70 -14.87 3.25
CA THR A 54 18.91 -15.12 4.05
C THR A 54 18.75 -14.77 5.52
N LEU A 55 17.80 -13.90 5.85
CA LEU A 55 17.54 -13.48 7.23
C LEU A 55 16.75 -14.55 7.99
N SER A 56 16.98 -14.68 9.28
CA SER A 56 16.11 -15.45 10.18
C SER A 56 14.84 -14.67 10.53
N ASN A 57 13.81 -15.37 11.00
CA ASN A 57 12.59 -14.70 11.51
C ASN A 57 12.88 -13.81 12.73
N GLU A 58 13.84 -14.22 13.54
CA GLU A 58 14.30 -13.49 14.72
C GLU A 58 14.95 -12.18 14.35
N GLU A 59 15.77 -12.13 13.29
CA GLU A 59 16.38 -10.90 12.77
C GLU A 59 15.31 -9.94 12.27
N ILE A 60 14.39 -10.39 11.40
CA ILE A 60 13.29 -9.53 10.90
C ILE A 60 12.38 -9.04 12.05
N ARG A 61 12.20 -9.84 13.08
CA ARG A 61 11.42 -9.46 14.26
C ARG A 61 12.15 -8.46 15.15
N SER A 62 13.46 -8.58 15.30
CA SER A 62 14.27 -7.78 16.23
C SER A 62 14.29 -6.29 15.89
N ILE A 63 14.06 -5.94 14.62
CA ILE A 63 13.99 -4.54 14.17
C ILE A 63 12.66 -3.85 14.49
N GLY A 64 11.69 -4.56 15.09
CA GLY A 64 10.41 -4.00 15.53
C GLY A 64 9.17 -4.56 14.83
N ASN A 65 9.33 -5.57 13.98
CA ASN A 65 8.19 -6.22 13.32
C ASN A 65 7.42 -7.16 14.27
N SER A 66 6.09 -7.16 14.18
CA SER A 66 5.25 -8.15 14.85
C SER A 66 5.43 -9.54 14.22
N ALA A 67 5.09 -10.60 14.98
CA ALA A 67 5.13 -11.96 14.44
C ALA A 67 4.24 -12.14 13.18
N SER A 68 3.10 -11.44 13.12
CA SER A 68 2.21 -11.45 11.96
C SER A 68 2.87 -10.81 10.74
N LYS A 69 3.50 -9.63 10.90
CA LYS A 69 4.23 -8.96 9.83
C LYS A 69 5.38 -9.82 9.30
N VAL A 70 6.17 -10.43 10.19
CA VAL A 70 7.23 -11.36 9.78
C VAL A 70 6.67 -12.50 8.93
N LYS A 71 5.55 -13.09 9.36
CA LYS A 71 4.89 -14.16 8.61
C LYS A 71 4.39 -13.66 7.24
N CYS A 72 3.79 -12.47 7.19
CA CYS A 72 3.33 -11.87 5.95
C CYS A 72 4.50 -11.61 4.97
N ILE A 73 5.59 -11.00 5.45
CA ILE A 73 6.83 -10.78 4.69
C ILE A 73 7.32 -12.11 4.10
N ARG A 74 7.37 -13.19 4.89
CA ARG A 74 7.77 -14.52 4.40
C ARG A 74 6.84 -15.05 3.31
N CYS A 75 5.53 -14.94 3.51
CA CYS A 75 4.56 -15.40 2.50
C CYS A 75 4.69 -14.65 1.18
N VAL A 76 4.91 -13.34 1.21
CA VAL A 76 5.17 -12.52 0.00
C VAL A 76 6.47 -12.96 -0.66
N THR A 77 7.53 -13.13 0.13
CA THR A 77 8.85 -13.54 -0.36
C THR A 77 8.79 -14.92 -1.03
N ASP A 78 8.15 -15.88 -0.38
CA ASP A 78 7.97 -17.23 -0.92
C ASP A 78 7.18 -17.20 -2.22
N ALA A 79 6.08 -16.45 -2.29
CA ALA A 79 5.26 -16.31 -3.48
C ALA A 79 6.03 -15.67 -4.64
N ALA A 80 6.89 -14.69 -4.37
CA ALA A 80 7.76 -14.08 -5.36
C ALA A 80 8.79 -15.07 -5.92
N LEU A 81 9.47 -15.81 -5.05
CA LEU A 81 10.52 -16.77 -5.45
C LEU A 81 9.96 -18.02 -6.13
N CYS A 82 8.77 -18.47 -5.74
CA CYS A 82 8.11 -19.62 -6.41
C CYS A 82 7.42 -19.24 -7.72
N GLY A 83 7.31 -17.95 -8.05
CA GLY A 83 6.65 -17.47 -9.26
C GLY A 83 5.12 -17.45 -9.17
N ASP A 84 4.55 -17.69 -7.97
CA ASP A 84 3.10 -17.56 -7.71
C ASP A 84 2.65 -16.09 -7.78
N LEU A 85 3.59 -15.16 -7.54
CA LEU A 85 3.41 -13.73 -7.62
C LEU A 85 4.48 -13.14 -8.56
N SER A 86 4.09 -12.96 -9.84
CA SER A 86 4.96 -12.31 -10.81
C SER A 86 4.73 -10.80 -10.82
N PHE A 87 5.55 -10.06 -10.14
CA PHE A 87 5.44 -8.60 -10.07
C PHE A 87 5.59 -7.94 -11.45
N GLU A 88 6.43 -8.47 -12.32
CA GLU A 88 6.63 -7.97 -13.69
C GLU A 88 5.36 -8.07 -14.55
N ASP A 89 4.52 -9.07 -14.30
CA ASP A 89 3.30 -9.30 -15.07
C ASP A 89 2.07 -8.60 -14.50
N MET A 90 2.13 -8.05 -13.28
CA MET A 90 0.99 -7.43 -12.62
C MET A 90 0.41 -6.24 -13.40
N HIS A 91 1.25 -5.50 -14.12
CA HIS A 91 0.77 -4.42 -14.99
C HIS A 91 -0.16 -4.88 -16.13
N LYS A 92 -0.09 -6.16 -16.50
CA LYS A 92 -0.90 -6.77 -17.56
C LYS A 92 -2.24 -7.30 -17.04
N LEU A 93 -2.36 -7.48 -15.73
CA LEU A 93 -3.56 -8.00 -15.09
C LEU A 93 -4.62 -6.91 -14.90
N SER A 94 -5.88 -7.32 -14.86
CA SER A 94 -6.97 -6.45 -14.40
C SER A 94 -6.88 -6.20 -12.90
N ASP A 95 -7.48 -5.10 -12.41
CA ASP A 95 -7.50 -4.77 -10.98
C ASP A 95 -8.07 -5.92 -10.13
N SER A 96 -9.10 -6.61 -10.65
CA SER A 96 -9.70 -7.78 -9.98
C SER A 96 -8.73 -8.95 -9.85
N GLU A 97 -7.93 -9.22 -10.87
CA GLU A 97 -6.92 -10.29 -10.85
C GLU A 97 -5.77 -9.95 -9.89
N VAL A 98 -5.31 -8.69 -9.90
CA VAL A 98 -4.29 -8.21 -8.94
C VAL A 98 -4.81 -8.34 -7.51
N MET A 99 -6.02 -7.83 -7.23
CA MET A 99 -6.66 -7.95 -5.93
C MET A 99 -6.75 -9.41 -5.48
N GLN A 100 -7.19 -10.30 -6.37
CA GLN A 100 -7.31 -11.72 -6.07
C GLN A 100 -5.96 -12.39 -5.80
N SER A 101 -4.92 -12.00 -6.50
CA SER A 101 -3.57 -12.55 -6.32
C SER A 101 -2.99 -12.10 -4.97
N LEU A 102 -3.06 -10.80 -4.66
CA LEU A 102 -2.52 -10.25 -3.42
C LEU A 102 -3.28 -10.72 -2.18
N THR A 103 -4.61 -10.75 -2.23
CA THR A 103 -5.43 -11.13 -1.05
C THR A 103 -5.40 -12.63 -0.74
N LYS A 104 -4.78 -13.48 -1.55
CA LYS A 104 -4.47 -14.88 -1.20
C LYS A 104 -3.32 -14.99 -0.21
N ILE A 105 -2.48 -13.96 -0.13
CA ILE A 105 -1.32 -13.94 0.77
C ILE A 105 -1.80 -13.62 2.18
N HIS A 106 -1.26 -14.31 3.16
CA HIS A 106 -1.60 -14.14 4.57
C HIS A 106 -1.40 -12.68 5.00
N ASP A 107 -2.39 -12.11 5.65
CA ASP A 107 -2.43 -10.72 6.17
C ASP A 107 -2.34 -9.61 5.11
N ILE A 108 -2.45 -9.91 3.81
CA ILE A 108 -2.71 -8.90 2.80
C ILE A 108 -4.23 -8.78 2.60
N GLY A 109 -4.78 -7.67 3.10
CA GLY A 109 -6.19 -7.33 2.97
C GLY A 109 -6.49 -6.50 1.72
N ASN A 110 -7.78 -6.19 1.54
CA ASN A 110 -8.24 -5.33 0.44
C ASN A 110 -7.58 -3.95 0.45
N TRP A 111 -7.35 -3.38 1.64
CA TRP A 111 -6.70 -2.07 1.79
C TRP A 111 -5.29 -2.08 1.17
N THR A 112 -4.41 -2.99 1.61
CA THR A 112 -3.04 -3.12 1.08
C THR A 112 -3.03 -3.38 -0.43
N ALA A 113 -3.93 -4.25 -0.91
CA ALA A 113 -4.03 -4.54 -2.34
C ALA A 113 -4.49 -3.32 -3.15
N LYS A 114 -5.36 -2.46 -2.61
CA LYS A 114 -5.75 -1.20 -3.25
C LYS A 114 -4.65 -0.15 -3.23
N MET A 115 -3.90 -0.04 -2.12
CA MET A 115 -2.71 0.83 -2.07
C MET A 115 -1.70 0.42 -3.14
N PHE A 116 -1.47 -0.88 -3.30
CA PHE A 116 -0.65 -1.41 -4.37
C PHE A 116 -1.16 -1.04 -5.78
N LEU A 117 -2.46 -1.18 -6.03
CA LEU A 117 -3.06 -0.75 -7.31
C LEU A 117 -2.83 0.74 -7.57
N MET A 118 -2.98 1.58 -6.55
CA MET A 118 -2.86 3.03 -6.67
C MET A 118 -1.41 3.47 -6.90
N PHE A 119 -0.51 3.04 -6.02
CA PHE A 119 0.84 3.62 -5.93
C PHE A 119 1.89 2.86 -6.74
N VAL A 120 1.65 1.57 -7.04
CA VAL A 120 2.59 0.75 -7.83
C VAL A 120 2.13 0.61 -9.27
N LEU A 121 0.84 0.29 -9.46
CA LEU A 121 0.30 0.04 -10.79
C LEU A 121 -0.35 1.28 -11.42
N ASP A 122 -0.30 2.44 -10.77
CA ASP A 122 -0.88 3.72 -11.23
C ASP A 122 -2.34 3.59 -11.69
N ARG A 123 -3.12 2.71 -10.99
CA ARG A 123 -4.52 2.50 -11.36
C ARG A 123 -5.37 3.70 -10.94
N PRO A 124 -6.06 4.36 -11.87
CA PRO A 124 -6.72 5.65 -11.59
C PRO A 124 -8.01 5.53 -10.79
N ASP A 125 -8.55 4.34 -10.62
CA ASP A 125 -9.89 4.10 -10.04
C ASP A 125 -9.89 3.13 -8.84
N ALA A 126 -8.75 2.90 -8.20
CA ALA A 126 -8.66 2.13 -6.96
C ALA A 126 -9.06 3.00 -5.76
N LEU A 127 -10.20 2.72 -5.13
CA LEU A 127 -10.71 3.46 -3.97
C LEU A 127 -10.58 2.63 -2.70
N PRO A 128 -9.71 3.00 -1.75
CA PRO A 128 -9.56 2.32 -0.46
C PRO A 128 -10.66 2.79 0.51
N VAL A 129 -11.91 2.41 0.24
CA VAL A 129 -13.07 2.83 1.04
C VAL A 129 -13.04 2.32 2.48
N GLU A 130 -12.13 1.42 2.80
CA GLU A 130 -11.84 0.91 4.14
C GLU A 130 -10.88 1.83 4.92
N ASP A 131 -10.24 2.79 4.24
CA ASP A 131 -9.26 3.68 4.84
C ASP A 131 -9.92 4.84 5.58
N GLY A 132 -9.54 5.01 6.85
CA GLY A 132 -10.14 6.04 7.71
C GLY A 132 -9.82 7.48 7.26
N ALA A 133 -8.60 7.73 6.78
CA ALA A 133 -8.22 9.04 6.27
C ALA A 133 -8.96 9.35 4.97
N PHE A 134 -9.11 8.35 4.10
CA PHE A 134 -9.95 8.45 2.91
C PHE A 134 -11.40 8.82 3.25
N LEU A 135 -12.02 8.09 4.18
CA LEU A 135 -13.40 8.35 4.59
C LEU A 135 -13.57 9.76 5.14
N GLN A 136 -12.67 10.21 6.01
CA GLN A 136 -12.69 11.57 6.57
C GLN A 136 -12.52 12.63 5.48
N THR A 137 -11.58 12.46 4.58
CA THR A 137 -11.35 13.37 3.46
C THR A 137 -12.57 13.45 2.54
N CYS A 138 -13.18 12.31 2.22
CA CYS A 138 -14.41 12.26 1.44
C CYS A 138 -15.57 12.97 2.13
N CYS A 139 -15.70 12.84 3.45
CA CYS A 139 -16.68 13.57 4.24
C CYS A 139 -16.45 15.08 4.16
N TRP A 140 -15.22 15.52 4.31
CA TRP A 140 -14.82 16.92 4.21
C TRP A 140 -15.13 17.51 2.82
N VAL A 141 -14.68 16.86 1.74
CA VAL A 141 -14.93 17.31 0.35
C VAL A 141 -16.42 17.36 0.02
N ASN A 142 -17.19 16.38 0.46
CA ASN A 142 -18.62 16.31 0.18
C ASN A 142 -19.48 17.07 1.22
N LYS A 143 -18.88 17.72 2.22
CA LYS A 143 -19.55 18.45 3.31
C LYS A 143 -20.64 17.60 3.98
N THR A 144 -20.28 16.42 4.45
CA THR A 144 -21.17 15.44 5.05
C THR A 144 -20.54 14.82 6.29
N ASP A 145 -21.35 14.50 7.29
CA ASP A 145 -20.91 13.74 8.46
C ASP A 145 -21.12 12.23 8.30
N ASP A 146 -21.69 11.81 7.16
CA ASP A 146 -21.98 10.41 6.89
C ASP A 146 -20.74 9.72 6.30
N SER A 147 -20.05 8.97 7.15
CA SER A 147 -18.83 8.19 6.84
C SER A 147 -19.11 6.72 6.51
N ASP A 148 -20.39 6.34 6.26
CA ASP A 148 -20.70 4.99 5.80
C ASP A 148 -20.03 4.71 4.45
N GLU A 149 -19.26 3.62 4.38
CA GLU A 149 -18.47 3.24 3.21
C GLU A 149 -19.30 3.21 1.92
N LYS A 150 -20.54 2.70 1.97
CA LYS A 150 -21.40 2.63 0.80
C LYS A 150 -21.83 4.01 0.33
N THR A 151 -22.16 4.89 1.27
CA THR A 151 -22.55 6.27 0.97
C THR A 151 -21.37 7.04 0.39
N VAL A 152 -20.18 6.92 0.99
CA VAL A 152 -18.95 7.53 0.50
C VAL A 152 -18.63 7.01 -0.91
N TYR A 153 -18.63 5.70 -1.11
CA TYR A 153 -18.40 5.10 -2.42
C TYR A 153 -19.36 5.63 -3.51
N GLN A 154 -20.66 5.77 -3.19
CA GLN A 154 -21.63 6.32 -4.14
C GLN A 154 -21.33 7.78 -4.49
N LYS A 155 -20.89 8.59 -3.51
CA LYS A 155 -20.51 9.98 -3.72
C LYS A 155 -19.24 10.09 -4.58
N CYS A 156 -18.28 9.19 -4.38
CA CYS A 156 -17.02 9.15 -5.12
C CYS A 156 -17.16 8.62 -6.57
N LYS A 157 -18.27 7.96 -6.91
CA LYS A 157 -18.54 7.52 -8.30
C LYS A 157 -18.44 8.63 -9.35
N LYS A 158 -18.69 9.88 -8.96
CA LYS A 158 -18.52 11.04 -9.85
C LYS A 158 -17.08 11.27 -10.29
N TRP A 159 -16.11 10.73 -9.55
CA TRP A 159 -14.68 10.84 -9.81
C TRP A 159 -14.15 9.68 -10.67
N LYS A 160 -15.03 8.76 -11.10
CA LYS A 160 -14.65 7.62 -11.92
C LYS A 160 -13.71 8.04 -13.05
N LEU A 161 -12.67 7.23 -13.28
CA LEU A 161 -11.49 7.41 -14.14
C LEU A 161 -10.33 8.19 -13.49
N TYR A 162 -10.55 8.86 -12.34
CA TYR A 162 -9.53 9.65 -11.64
C TYR A 162 -9.67 9.57 -10.13
N SER A 163 -10.36 8.55 -9.62
CA SER A 163 -10.70 8.44 -8.19
C SER A 163 -9.47 8.36 -7.30
N SER A 164 -8.42 7.66 -7.72
CA SER A 164 -7.15 7.56 -6.99
C SER A 164 -6.42 8.91 -6.93
N ILE A 165 -6.42 9.64 -8.04
CA ILE A 165 -5.79 10.97 -8.15
C ILE A 165 -6.52 11.97 -7.25
N GLU A 166 -7.84 12.04 -7.34
CA GLU A 166 -8.67 12.93 -6.51
C GLU A 166 -8.48 12.64 -5.01
N LEU A 167 -8.31 11.36 -4.66
CA LEU A 167 -8.02 10.95 -3.30
C LEU A 167 -6.71 11.54 -2.78
N VAL A 168 -5.61 11.36 -3.50
CA VAL A 168 -4.28 11.85 -3.08
C VAL A 168 -4.33 13.36 -2.89
N PHE A 169 -4.90 14.10 -3.84
CA PHE A 169 -5.07 15.55 -3.76
C PHE A 169 -5.89 15.97 -2.54
N SER A 170 -6.99 15.26 -2.28
CA SER A 170 -7.90 15.60 -1.19
C SER A 170 -7.26 15.34 0.18
N ILE A 171 -6.50 14.24 0.34
CA ILE A 171 -5.78 13.93 1.60
C ILE A 171 -4.70 14.97 1.87
N GLU A 172 -3.88 15.31 0.88
CA GLU A 172 -2.84 16.32 1.03
C GLU A 172 -3.42 17.68 1.44
N HIS A 173 -4.53 18.08 0.83
CA HIS A 173 -5.17 19.35 1.17
C HIS A 173 -5.77 19.35 2.57
N TRP A 174 -6.42 18.25 2.97
CA TRP A 174 -6.97 18.10 4.31
C TRP A 174 -5.90 18.09 5.41
N MET A 175 -4.71 17.54 5.14
CA MET A 175 -3.59 17.53 6.09
C MET A 175 -2.91 18.89 6.27
N LEU A 176 -3.16 19.86 5.37
CA LEU A 176 -2.58 21.21 5.40
C LEU A 176 -3.49 22.25 6.09
N GLU A 177 -4.75 21.92 6.42
CA GLU A 177 -5.69 22.73 7.19
C GLU A 177 -5.69 22.37 8.68
#